data_b83be32f42feb3b3ec18223a34688f2b
#
_entry.id   b83be32f42feb3b3ec18223a34688f2b
#
_cell.length_a   1.000
_cell.length_b   1.000
_cell.length_c   1.000
_cell.angle_alpha   90.00
_cell.angle_beta   90.00
_cell.angle_gamma   90.00
#
_symmetry.space_group_name_H-M   'P 1'
#
loop_
_entity.id
_entity.type
_entity.pdbx_description
1 polymer ?
#
loop_
_entity_poly.entity_id
_entity_poly.type
_entity_poly.pdbx_seq_one_letter_code
_entity_poly.pdbx_strand_id
1 'polypeptide(L)'
;MGTFDAFGTNAVADEVLVDMWYGGRMVASRVRLTGVDEGIACTVTTVLRGADDGTRVVDALAHFFPEVTAPDDLAPPSFGVNQDRTLEWTELSMNAFLDALHQQRILDTALDAMSRFLHDETTHFHIGRQAASAGKVAFPIPDEQPVGGTFDVRLTGRGLGDWLEAATWHPGRSQVPRAIGDERSMTQDGEASTWH
;
A
#
# COMPACT_ATOMS: atom_id res chain seq x y z
N MET A 1 -27.22 -5.79 42.45
CA MET A 1 -25.78 -5.57 42.62
C MET A 1 -25.12 -6.77 41.94
N GLY A 2 -24.81 -6.63 40.68
CA GLY A 2 -24.24 -7.67 39.81
C GLY A 2 -23.35 -6.99 38.82
N THR A 3 -22.06 -7.14 39.02
CA THR A 3 -20.95 -6.66 38.16
C THR A 3 -20.97 -7.46 36.87
N PHE A 4 -21.02 -6.74 35.75
CA PHE A 4 -20.75 -7.30 34.43
C PHE A 4 -19.24 -7.23 34.16
N ASP A 5 -18.62 -8.42 34.09
CA ASP A 5 -17.30 -8.56 33.47
C ASP A 5 -17.49 -8.65 31.96
N ALA A 6 -17.02 -7.65 31.25
CA ALA A 6 -16.99 -7.61 29.79
C ALA A 6 -15.54 -7.66 29.30
N PHE A 7 -14.99 -8.86 29.13
CA PHE A 7 -13.85 -9.12 28.24
C PHE A 7 -13.83 -10.61 27.88
N GLY A 8 -14.57 -10.95 26.84
CA GLY A 8 -14.42 -12.22 26.13
C GLY A 8 -13.62 -11.97 24.86
N THR A 9 -12.32 -12.11 24.93
CA THR A 9 -11.46 -12.19 23.77
C THR A 9 -11.60 -13.55 23.12
N ASN A 10 -12.33 -13.63 22.02
CA ASN A 10 -12.21 -14.73 21.07
C ASN A 10 -11.31 -14.27 19.94
N ALA A 11 -10.06 -14.70 19.98
CA ALA A 11 -9.10 -14.53 18.90
C ALA A 11 -9.43 -15.54 17.79
N VAL A 12 -10.13 -15.07 16.77
CA VAL A 12 -10.16 -15.65 15.42
C VAL A 12 -10.00 -14.46 14.48
N ALA A 13 -9.06 -14.57 13.56
CA ALA A 13 -8.73 -13.55 12.58
C ALA A 13 -9.94 -13.30 11.67
N ASP A 14 -10.82 -12.44 12.11
CA ASP A 14 -11.94 -11.91 11.35
C ASP A 14 -12.00 -10.41 11.63
N GLU A 15 -12.01 -9.61 10.56
CA GLU A 15 -12.25 -8.18 10.52
C GLU A 15 -12.24 -7.50 11.90
N VAL A 16 -11.30 -6.62 12.17
CA VAL A 16 -11.35 -5.79 13.37
C VAL A 16 -12.57 -4.88 13.26
N LEU A 17 -13.73 -5.45 13.59
CA LEU A 17 -14.99 -4.73 13.74
C LEU A 17 -15.00 -4.10 15.13
N VAL A 18 -14.79 -2.81 15.21
CA VAL A 18 -15.08 -2.08 16.45
C VAL A 18 -16.57 -1.79 16.49
N ASP A 19 -17.29 -2.51 17.32
CA ASP A 19 -18.71 -2.26 17.56
C ASP A 19 -18.88 -0.95 18.35
N MET A 20 -19.28 0.10 17.68
CA MET A 20 -19.71 1.35 18.33
C MET A 20 -21.23 1.38 18.49
N TRP A 21 -21.67 1.53 19.72
CA TRP A 21 -23.09 1.68 20.07
C TRP A 21 -23.55 3.11 19.77
N TYR A 22 -24.39 3.31 18.77
CA TYR A 22 -25.02 4.59 18.49
C TYR A 22 -26.53 4.43 18.32
N GLY A 23 -27.33 5.02 19.21
CA GLY A 23 -28.78 5.14 19.05
C GLY A 23 -29.56 3.85 18.90
N GLY A 24 -29.16 2.74 19.56
CA GLY A 24 -29.92 1.48 19.54
C GLY A 24 -29.71 0.61 18.29
N ARG A 25 -28.76 0.92 17.43
CA ARG A 25 -28.37 0.11 16.28
C ARG A 25 -26.88 -0.16 16.30
N MET A 26 -26.49 -1.44 16.20
CA MET A 26 -25.10 -1.80 15.96
C MET A 26 -24.71 -1.38 14.53
N VAL A 27 -23.80 -0.44 14.42
CA VAL A 27 -23.18 -0.08 13.15
C VAL A 27 -21.76 -0.64 13.17
N ALA A 28 -21.52 -1.67 12.41
CA ALA A 28 -20.18 -2.17 12.18
C ALA A 28 -19.36 -1.08 11.46
N SER A 29 -18.45 -0.44 12.17
CA SER A 29 -17.52 0.50 11.59
C SER A 29 -16.26 -0.26 11.17
N ARG A 30 -15.97 -0.27 9.87
CA ARG A 30 -14.67 -0.74 9.40
C ARG A 30 -13.59 0.16 10.00
N VAL A 31 -12.67 -0.41 10.75
CA VAL A 31 -11.43 0.28 11.11
C VAL A 31 -10.66 0.47 9.80
N ARG A 32 -10.48 1.72 9.40
CA ARG A 32 -9.64 2.05 8.26
C ARG A 32 -8.21 2.13 8.75
N LEU A 33 -7.36 1.26 8.22
CA LEU A 33 -5.92 1.35 8.44
C LEU A 33 -5.36 2.52 7.64
N THR A 34 -4.54 3.33 8.27
CA THR A 34 -3.91 4.52 7.67
C THR A 34 -2.41 4.40 7.56
N GLY A 35 -1.82 3.48 8.31
CA GLY A 35 -0.40 3.37 8.55
C GLY A 35 0.06 4.31 9.66
N VAL A 36 -0.25 5.59 9.54
CA VAL A 36 0.17 6.62 10.51
C VAL A 36 -0.37 6.34 11.91
N ASP A 37 -1.64 6.02 12.02
CA ASP A 37 -2.29 5.74 13.31
C ASP A 37 -1.80 4.44 13.96
N GLU A 38 -1.29 3.51 13.14
CA GLU A 38 -0.74 2.22 13.56
C GLU A 38 0.80 2.27 13.74
N GLY A 39 1.41 3.44 13.58
CA GLY A 39 2.86 3.62 13.73
C GLY A 39 3.68 3.09 12.55
N ILE A 40 3.06 3.00 11.37
CA ILE A 40 3.73 2.69 10.11
C ILE A 40 4.03 3.99 9.37
N ALA A 41 5.29 4.31 9.25
CA ALA A 41 5.74 5.46 8.47
C ALA A 41 5.80 5.09 6.97
N CYS A 42 5.19 5.92 6.14
CA CYS A 42 5.22 5.80 4.69
C CYS A 42 6.02 6.95 4.09
N THR A 43 7.02 6.60 3.29
CA THR A 43 7.81 7.55 2.50
C THR A 43 7.68 7.18 1.02
N VAL A 44 7.44 8.18 0.17
CA VAL A 44 7.40 7.99 -1.28
C VAL A 44 8.46 8.86 -1.94
N THR A 45 9.25 8.25 -2.81
CA THR A 45 10.24 8.96 -3.63
C THR A 45 9.99 8.72 -5.11
N THR A 46 10.40 9.67 -5.94
CA THR A 46 10.44 9.50 -7.40
C THR A 46 11.52 10.37 -7.99
N VAL A 47 12.07 9.96 -9.13
CA VAL A 47 13.12 10.71 -9.84
C VAL A 47 12.54 11.26 -11.14
N LEU A 48 12.49 12.58 -11.26
CA LEU A 48 12.16 13.25 -12.52
C LEU A 48 13.37 13.18 -13.45
N ARG A 49 13.16 12.69 -14.66
CA ARG A 49 14.23 12.54 -15.65
C ARG A 49 13.83 13.10 -17.00
N GLY A 50 14.80 13.60 -17.73
CA GLY A 50 14.60 14.06 -19.10
C GLY A 50 13.53 15.15 -19.21
N ALA A 51 12.45 14.85 -19.94
CA ALA A 51 11.33 15.76 -20.18
C ALA A 51 10.10 15.46 -19.29
N ASP A 52 10.29 14.80 -18.15
CA ASP A 52 9.18 14.56 -17.21
C ASP A 52 8.53 15.87 -16.80
N ASP A 53 7.21 15.91 -16.84
CA ASP A 53 6.43 17.02 -16.28
C ASP A 53 6.21 16.74 -14.78
N GLY A 54 6.98 17.42 -13.94
CA GLY A 54 6.94 17.22 -12.49
C GLY A 54 5.56 17.47 -11.88
N THR A 55 4.80 18.44 -12.39
CA THR A 55 3.44 18.71 -11.90
C THR A 55 2.53 17.52 -12.18
N ARG A 56 2.56 16.98 -13.40
CA ARG A 56 1.77 15.78 -13.72
C ARG A 56 2.19 14.54 -12.95
N VAL A 57 3.49 14.43 -12.61
CA VAL A 57 3.97 13.34 -11.76
C VAL A 57 3.42 13.48 -10.35
N VAL A 58 3.41 14.68 -9.78
CA VAL A 58 2.80 14.93 -8.46
C VAL A 58 1.29 14.70 -8.49
N ASP A 59 0.59 15.20 -9.51
CA ASP A 59 -0.86 14.98 -9.69
C ASP A 59 -1.20 13.47 -9.75
N ALA A 60 -0.36 12.68 -10.44
CA ALA A 60 -0.53 11.24 -10.50
C ALA A 60 -0.37 10.58 -9.11
N LEU A 61 0.60 11.03 -8.31
CA LEU A 61 0.79 10.53 -6.95
C LEU A 61 -0.36 10.93 -6.02
N ALA A 62 -0.92 12.12 -6.20
CA ALA A 62 -2.01 12.65 -5.38
C ALA A 62 -3.31 11.79 -5.44
N HIS A 63 -3.48 10.94 -6.46
CA HIS A 63 -4.58 9.98 -6.49
C HIS A 63 -4.53 8.99 -5.32
N PHE A 64 -3.33 8.68 -4.83
CA PHE A 64 -3.11 7.69 -3.76
C PHE A 64 -2.67 8.32 -2.45
N PHE A 65 -2.07 9.50 -2.52
CA PHE A 65 -1.57 10.26 -1.39
C PHE A 65 -2.00 11.73 -1.55
N PRO A 66 -3.25 12.05 -1.21
CA PRO A 66 -3.83 13.38 -1.48
C PRO A 66 -3.15 14.52 -0.73
N GLU A 67 -2.36 14.22 0.29
CA GLU A 67 -1.58 15.19 1.06
C GLU A 67 -0.28 15.65 0.36
N VAL A 68 0.13 14.99 -0.73
CA VAL A 68 1.33 15.40 -1.46
C VAL A 68 1.13 16.73 -2.16
N THR A 69 2.15 17.56 -2.12
CA THR A 69 2.16 18.87 -2.79
C THR A 69 3.40 19.00 -3.68
N ALA A 70 3.24 19.70 -4.79
CA ALA A 70 4.36 20.02 -5.64
C ALA A 70 5.28 21.05 -4.93
N PRO A 71 6.61 20.86 -5.01
CA PRO A 71 7.53 21.90 -4.56
C PRO A 71 7.35 23.22 -5.34
N ASP A 72 7.44 24.35 -4.66
CA ASP A 72 7.26 25.69 -5.27
C ASP A 72 8.27 25.99 -6.38
N ASP A 73 9.43 25.35 -6.33
CA ASP A 73 10.53 25.53 -7.29
C ASP A 73 10.50 24.49 -8.43
N LEU A 74 9.36 23.78 -8.61
CA LEU A 74 9.21 22.78 -9.64
C LEU A 74 9.06 23.47 -11.01
N ALA A 75 10.16 23.49 -11.78
CA ALA A 75 10.16 24.07 -13.10
C ALA A 75 9.37 23.22 -14.11
N PRO A 76 8.63 23.84 -15.04
CA PRO A 76 8.01 23.11 -16.15
C PRO A 76 9.10 22.49 -17.05
N PRO A 77 8.78 21.37 -17.72
CA PRO A 77 9.74 20.73 -18.62
C PRO A 77 10.13 21.69 -19.76
N SER A 78 11.43 21.73 -20.06
CA SER A 78 11.96 22.57 -21.13
C SER A 78 12.67 21.73 -22.18
N PHE A 79 12.44 22.05 -23.45
CA PHE A 79 13.06 21.31 -24.55
C PHE A 79 14.59 21.40 -24.51
N GLY A 80 15.25 20.25 -24.61
CA GLY A 80 16.71 20.16 -24.61
C GLY A 80 17.37 20.27 -23.23
N VAL A 81 16.59 20.43 -22.17
CA VAL A 81 17.08 20.44 -20.78
C VAL A 81 16.75 19.11 -20.13
N ASN A 82 17.79 18.35 -19.78
CA ASN A 82 17.61 17.16 -18.94
C ASN A 82 17.45 17.60 -17.48
N GLN A 83 16.45 17.08 -16.82
CA GLN A 83 16.34 17.15 -15.38
C GLN A 83 16.70 15.79 -14.78
N ASP A 84 17.29 15.83 -13.59
CA ASP A 84 17.58 14.69 -12.74
C ASP A 84 17.33 15.17 -11.31
N ARG A 85 16.07 15.09 -10.89
CA ARG A 85 15.64 15.63 -9.60
C ARG A 85 14.83 14.58 -8.86
N THR A 86 15.25 14.28 -7.64
CA THR A 86 14.48 13.44 -6.73
C THR A 86 13.45 14.27 -5.98
N LEU A 87 12.22 13.80 -5.96
CA LEU A 87 11.15 14.28 -5.10
C LEU A 87 10.90 13.25 -4.01
N GLU A 88 10.65 13.72 -2.78
CA GLU A 88 10.40 12.87 -1.62
C GLU A 88 9.30 13.48 -0.75
N TRP A 89 8.42 12.61 -0.27
CA TRP A 89 7.37 12.95 0.71
C TRP A 89 7.39 11.89 1.81
N THR A 90 7.27 12.32 3.04
CA THR A 90 7.32 11.46 4.24
C THR A 90 6.02 11.54 5.02
N GLU A 91 5.81 10.57 5.90
CA GLU A 91 4.65 10.52 6.80
C GLU A 91 3.30 10.55 6.09
N LEU A 92 3.24 9.92 4.91
CA LEU A 92 2.04 9.87 4.09
C LEU A 92 1.04 8.84 4.65
N SER A 93 -0.26 9.16 4.54
CA SER A 93 -1.32 8.21 4.88
C SER A 93 -1.55 7.19 3.78
N MET A 94 -1.59 5.91 4.13
CA MET A 94 -1.90 4.81 3.21
C MET A 94 -3.38 4.68 2.87
N ASN A 95 -4.26 5.47 3.50
CA ASN A 95 -5.70 5.30 3.40
C ASN A 95 -6.23 5.30 1.95
N ALA A 96 -5.93 6.35 1.17
CA ALA A 96 -6.42 6.44 -0.21
C ALA A 96 -5.77 5.39 -1.13
N PHE A 97 -4.52 5.02 -0.87
CA PHE A 97 -3.85 3.93 -1.57
C PHE A 97 -4.53 2.59 -1.32
N LEU A 98 -4.82 2.25 -0.06
CA LEU A 98 -5.52 1.02 0.30
C LEU A 98 -6.94 1.00 -0.28
N ASP A 99 -7.66 2.13 -0.25
CA ASP A 99 -8.98 2.26 -0.90
C ASP A 99 -8.88 1.96 -2.41
N ALA A 100 -7.84 2.41 -3.09
CA ALA A 100 -7.61 2.12 -4.51
C ALA A 100 -7.36 0.63 -4.77
N LEU A 101 -6.60 -0.06 -3.91
CA LEU A 101 -6.36 -1.51 -3.99
C LEU A 101 -7.67 -2.29 -3.84
N HIS A 102 -8.51 -1.91 -2.87
CA HIS A 102 -9.83 -2.51 -2.65
C HIS A 102 -10.74 -2.31 -3.86
N GLN A 103 -10.82 -1.10 -4.41
CA GLN A 103 -11.63 -0.80 -5.59
C GLN A 103 -11.19 -1.58 -6.82
N GLN A 104 -9.89 -1.79 -6.99
CA GLN A 104 -9.33 -2.55 -8.09
C GLN A 104 -9.34 -4.07 -7.85
N ARG A 105 -9.64 -4.51 -6.62
CA ARG A 105 -9.67 -5.93 -6.21
C ARG A 105 -8.33 -6.65 -6.46
N ILE A 106 -7.23 -5.98 -6.14
CA ILE A 106 -5.86 -6.48 -6.34
C ILE A 106 -5.12 -6.68 -5.01
N LEU A 107 -5.85 -7.01 -3.93
CA LEU A 107 -5.30 -7.07 -2.58
C LEU A 107 -4.25 -8.17 -2.41
N ASP A 108 -4.42 -9.33 -3.05
CA ASP A 108 -3.41 -10.40 -3.01
C ASP A 108 -2.15 -10.02 -3.79
N THR A 109 -2.31 -9.43 -4.98
CA THR A 109 -1.18 -8.89 -5.72
C THR A 109 -0.46 -7.79 -4.94
N ALA A 110 -1.21 -6.97 -4.21
CA ALA A 110 -0.65 -5.94 -3.35
C ALA A 110 0.13 -6.54 -2.18
N LEU A 111 -0.40 -7.57 -1.51
CA LEU A 111 0.33 -8.27 -0.46
C LEU A 111 1.66 -8.79 -0.99
N ASP A 112 1.65 -9.49 -2.12
CA ASP A 112 2.86 -10.05 -2.74
C ASP A 112 3.89 -8.96 -3.08
N ALA A 113 3.44 -7.87 -3.69
CA ALA A 113 4.33 -6.77 -4.08
C ALA A 113 4.91 -6.03 -2.87
N MET A 114 4.07 -5.72 -1.88
CA MET A 114 4.44 -4.95 -0.69
C MET A 114 5.29 -5.77 0.29
N SER A 115 5.10 -7.09 0.35
CA SER A 115 5.86 -7.96 1.26
C SER A 115 7.12 -8.56 0.64
N ARG A 116 7.32 -8.44 -0.65
CA ARG A 116 8.45 -9.06 -1.37
C ARG A 116 9.81 -8.75 -0.79
N PHE A 117 10.03 -7.51 -0.40
CA PHE A 117 11.28 -7.02 0.19
C PHE A 117 11.13 -6.72 1.69
N LEU A 118 10.13 -7.35 2.33
CA LEU A 118 9.97 -7.22 3.77
C LEU A 118 11.16 -7.86 4.49
N HIS A 119 11.83 -7.04 5.27
CA HIS A 119 12.91 -7.46 6.16
C HIS A 119 12.75 -6.72 7.48
N ASP A 120 12.62 -7.48 8.56
CA ASP A 120 12.32 -6.96 9.89
C ASP A 120 11.08 -6.04 9.89
N GLU A 121 11.27 -4.77 10.12
CA GLU A 121 10.22 -3.75 10.23
C GLU A 121 10.22 -2.77 9.04
N THR A 122 10.80 -3.17 7.91
CA THR A 122 10.91 -2.30 6.72
C THR A 122 10.60 -3.09 5.46
N THR A 123 9.87 -2.46 4.55
CA THR A 123 9.69 -2.95 3.18
C THR A 123 9.75 -1.80 2.18
N HIS A 124 9.92 -2.15 0.91
CA HIS A 124 9.80 -1.20 -0.20
C HIS A 124 9.15 -1.88 -1.41
N PHE A 125 8.45 -1.10 -2.18
CA PHE A 125 7.81 -1.54 -3.42
C PHE A 125 7.66 -0.37 -4.40
N HIS A 126 7.33 -0.69 -5.65
CA HIS A 126 7.22 0.29 -6.71
C HIS A 126 5.80 0.36 -7.26
N ILE A 127 5.37 1.57 -7.63
CA ILE A 127 4.11 1.83 -8.32
C ILE A 127 4.43 2.49 -9.65
N GLY A 128 3.87 1.98 -10.76
CA GLY A 128 4.07 2.56 -12.09
C GLY A 128 3.42 3.92 -12.25
N ARG A 129 4.18 4.98 -12.58
CA ARG A 129 3.67 6.35 -12.75
C ARG A 129 2.64 6.47 -13.85
N GLN A 130 2.78 5.71 -14.94
CA GLN A 130 1.83 5.74 -16.05
C GLN A 130 0.45 5.22 -15.63
N ALA A 131 0.37 4.15 -14.84
CA ALA A 131 -0.89 3.67 -14.31
C ALA A 131 -1.46 4.66 -13.28
N ALA A 132 -0.60 5.23 -12.44
CA ALA A 132 -0.98 6.22 -11.45
C ALA A 132 -1.63 7.46 -12.08
N SER A 133 -1.16 7.93 -13.23
CA SER A 133 -1.79 9.06 -13.95
C SER A 133 -3.22 8.78 -14.41
N ALA A 134 -3.60 7.52 -14.49
CA ALA A 134 -4.98 7.07 -14.75
C ALA A 134 -5.74 6.67 -13.46
N GLY A 135 -5.21 7.01 -12.27
CA GLY A 135 -5.78 6.64 -10.98
C GLY A 135 -5.78 5.13 -10.72
N LYS A 136 -4.84 4.40 -11.33
CA LYS A 136 -4.71 2.94 -11.17
C LYS A 136 -3.41 2.57 -10.49
N VAL A 137 -3.48 1.65 -9.54
CA VAL A 137 -2.29 1.03 -8.96
C VAL A 137 -1.84 -0.10 -9.89
N ALA A 138 -0.57 -0.08 -10.27
CA ALA A 138 0.09 -1.18 -10.96
C ALA A 138 1.47 -1.37 -10.36
N PHE A 139 1.78 -2.59 -9.98
CA PHE A 139 3.08 -3.00 -9.49
C PHE A 139 3.92 -3.47 -10.69
N PRO A 140 5.06 -2.83 -10.97
CA PRO A 140 5.95 -3.26 -12.04
C PRO A 140 6.46 -4.68 -11.77
N ILE A 141 6.70 -5.41 -12.85
CA ILE A 141 7.39 -6.71 -12.76
C ILE A 141 8.81 -6.44 -12.22
N PRO A 142 9.31 -7.27 -11.30
CA PRO A 142 10.67 -7.14 -10.80
C PRO A 142 11.69 -7.09 -11.95
N ASP A 143 12.71 -6.25 -11.78
CA ASP A 143 13.78 -6.05 -12.76
C ASP A 143 13.37 -5.39 -14.09
N GLU A 144 12.08 -5.05 -14.28
CA GLU A 144 11.63 -4.23 -15.39
C GLU A 144 11.58 -2.75 -15.01
N GLN A 145 12.05 -1.91 -15.93
CA GLN A 145 11.87 -0.45 -15.82
C GLN A 145 10.66 -0.04 -16.65
N PRO A 146 9.53 0.30 -16.01
CA PRO A 146 8.34 0.70 -16.74
C PRO A 146 8.56 2.05 -17.45
N VAL A 147 7.96 2.18 -18.61
CA VAL A 147 7.93 3.46 -19.33
C VAL A 147 7.27 4.51 -18.43
N GLY A 148 7.90 5.68 -18.32
CA GLY A 148 7.43 6.77 -17.45
C GLY A 148 7.93 6.69 -16.00
N GLY A 149 8.66 5.63 -15.61
CA GLY A 149 9.26 5.48 -14.27
C GLY A 149 8.30 5.03 -13.19
N THR A 150 8.77 5.07 -11.94
CA THR A 150 8.08 4.57 -10.75
C THR A 150 7.96 5.62 -9.65
N PHE A 151 7.02 5.39 -8.77
CA PHE A 151 7.05 5.87 -7.39
C PHE A 151 7.61 4.74 -6.53
N ASP A 152 8.63 5.04 -5.74
CA ASP A 152 9.28 4.10 -4.83
C ASP A 152 8.73 4.34 -3.43
N VAL A 153 7.94 3.40 -2.94
CA VAL A 153 7.26 3.48 -1.65
C VAL A 153 8.05 2.66 -0.64
N ARG A 154 8.39 3.27 0.48
CA ARG A 154 9.01 2.62 1.64
C ARG A 154 8.07 2.70 2.82
N LEU A 155 7.85 1.56 3.46
CA LEU A 155 7.12 1.45 4.72
C LEU A 155 8.08 1.00 5.82
N THR A 156 7.95 1.60 7.00
CA THR A 156 8.74 1.24 8.18
C THR A 156 7.87 1.33 9.41
N GLY A 157 7.87 0.30 10.23
CA GLY A 157 7.13 0.30 11.49
C GLY A 157 7.07 -1.07 12.14
N ARG A 158 6.86 -1.06 13.46
CA ARG A 158 6.80 -2.28 14.25
C ARG A 158 5.57 -3.11 13.87
N GLY A 159 5.76 -4.42 13.68
CA GLY A 159 4.68 -5.32 13.29
C GLY A 159 4.22 -5.12 11.84
N LEU A 160 5.07 -4.58 10.97
CA LEU A 160 4.76 -4.27 9.58
C LEU A 160 4.21 -5.47 8.81
N GLY A 161 4.71 -6.69 9.06
CA GLY A 161 4.20 -7.90 8.42
C GLY A 161 2.71 -8.13 8.72
N ASP A 162 2.35 -8.13 10.00
CA ASP A 162 0.96 -8.30 10.43
C ASP A 162 0.06 -7.18 9.91
N TRP A 163 0.60 -5.95 9.87
CA TRP A 163 -0.11 -4.79 9.31
C TRP A 163 -0.38 -4.97 7.81
N LEU A 164 0.59 -5.45 7.03
CA LEU A 164 0.41 -5.71 5.59
C LEU A 164 -0.68 -6.77 5.34
N GLU A 165 -0.68 -7.85 6.11
CA GLU A 165 -1.71 -8.89 6.01
C GLU A 165 -3.11 -8.35 6.35
N ALA A 166 -3.22 -7.54 7.41
CA ALA A 166 -4.48 -6.90 7.79
C ALA A 166 -4.94 -5.86 6.76
N ALA A 167 -4.03 -5.01 6.27
CA ALA A 167 -4.34 -3.94 5.32
C ALA A 167 -4.78 -4.46 3.94
N THR A 168 -4.34 -5.65 3.58
CA THR A 168 -4.69 -6.31 2.31
C THR A 168 -5.69 -7.45 2.49
N TRP A 169 -6.25 -7.61 3.68
CA TRP A 169 -7.20 -8.69 3.94
C TRP A 169 -8.52 -8.51 3.15
N HIS A 170 -9.09 -9.63 2.70
CA HIS A 170 -10.40 -9.67 2.07
C HIS A 170 -11.11 -11.02 2.32
N PRO A 171 -12.45 -11.09 2.26
CA PRO A 171 -13.21 -12.30 2.60
C PRO A 171 -12.81 -13.56 1.82
N GLY A 172 -12.28 -13.43 0.61
CA GLY A 172 -11.81 -14.54 -0.21
C GLY A 172 -10.68 -15.35 0.45
N ARG A 173 -9.87 -14.71 1.32
CA ARG A 173 -8.80 -15.40 2.05
C ARG A 173 -9.27 -16.42 3.07
N SER A 174 -10.53 -16.33 3.52
CA SER A 174 -11.12 -17.37 4.38
C SER A 174 -11.28 -18.70 3.62
N GLN A 175 -11.40 -18.66 2.29
CA GLN A 175 -11.54 -19.85 1.44
C GLN A 175 -10.21 -20.27 0.81
N VAL A 176 -9.39 -19.31 0.43
CA VAL A 176 -8.05 -19.51 -0.15
C VAL A 176 -7.07 -18.70 0.68
N PRO A 177 -6.52 -19.27 1.75
CA PRO A 177 -5.56 -18.58 2.60
C PRO A 177 -4.36 -18.11 1.80
N ARG A 178 -3.88 -16.92 2.11
CA ARG A 178 -2.66 -16.34 1.55
C ARG A 178 -1.90 -15.60 2.63
N ALA A 179 -0.62 -15.88 2.74
CA ALA A 179 0.28 -15.28 3.72
C ALA A 179 1.51 -14.68 3.04
N ILE A 180 2.25 -13.87 3.78
CA ILE A 180 3.52 -13.31 3.31
C ILE A 180 4.49 -14.44 2.96
N GLY A 181 5.07 -14.36 1.75
CA GLY A 181 6.04 -15.33 1.25
C GLY A 181 5.46 -16.51 0.46
N ASP A 182 4.14 -16.63 0.36
CA ASP A 182 3.49 -17.68 -0.45
C ASP A 182 3.91 -17.60 -1.92
N GLU A 183 4.18 -16.42 -2.44
CA GLU A 183 4.69 -16.22 -3.80
C GLU A 183 6.03 -16.93 -4.06
N ARG A 184 6.87 -17.06 -3.00
CA ARG A 184 8.18 -17.73 -3.08
C ARG A 184 8.07 -19.24 -3.06
N SER A 185 6.93 -19.76 -2.64
CA SER A 185 6.65 -21.21 -2.64
C SER A 185 6.12 -21.69 -3.98
N MET A 186 5.90 -20.81 -4.96
CA MET A 186 5.50 -21.17 -6.31
C MET A 186 6.71 -21.23 -7.24
N THR A 187 6.80 -22.27 -8.05
CA THR A 187 7.80 -22.36 -9.13
C THR A 187 7.46 -21.39 -10.26
N GLN A 188 8.42 -21.10 -11.14
CA GLN A 188 8.18 -20.26 -12.34
C GLN A 188 7.02 -20.75 -13.22
N ASP A 189 6.68 -22.03 -13.14
CA ASP A 189 5.58 -22.67 -13.88
C ASP A 189 4.25 -22.63 -13.12
N GLY A 190 4.20 -21.95 -11.94
CA GLY A 190 2.98 -21.78 -11.14
C GLY A 190 2.59 -22.99 -10.29
N GLU A 191 3.47 -23.96 -10.12
CA GLU A 191 3.27 -25.10 -9.22
C GLU A 191 3.82 -24.80 -7.81
N ALA A 192 3.11 -25.28 -6.78
CA ALA A 192 3.57 -25.13 -5.40
C ALA A 192 4.83 -25.98 -5.15
N SER A 193 5.92 -25.36 -4.68
CA SER A 193 7.20 -26.03 -4.43
C SER A 193 7.25 -26.84 -3.13
N THR A 194 6.14 -26.95 -2.40
CA THR A 194 6.07 -27.49 -1.03
C THR A 194 5.62 -28.94 -0.91
N TRP A 195 5.68 -29.72 -1.97
CA TRP A 195 5.39 -31.16 -1.86
C TRP A 195 6.69 -31.98 -1.77
N HIS A 196 7.27 -32.00 -0.57
CA HIS A 196 8.29 -32.99 -0.18
C HIS A 196 7.96 -33.55 1.19
#